data_34296be11be7883ca234ad843434fa30
#
_entry.id   34296be11be7883ca234ad843434fa30
#
_cell.length_a   1.000
_cell.length_b   1.000
_cell.length_c   1.000
_cell.angle_alpha   90.00
_cell.angle_beta   90.00
_cell.angle_gamma   90.00
#
_symmetry.space_group_name_H-M   'P 1'
#
loop_
_entity.id
_entity.type
_entity.pdbx_description
1 polymer ?
#
loop_
_entity_poly.entity_id
_entity_poly.type
_entity_poly.pdbx_seq_one_letter_code
_entity_poly.pdbx_strand_id
1 'polypeptide(L)'
;MKRSILALASGAFILGAAEFVMMGILPQTATAMHVSIPAAGHYISAYAIGVCVGTLILVFGRKVSPKHLIILFMAIALVGNTLSAVSFCSPMLLVARFISGLPHGAFFGTATLIAKTLADKGKEAQSVSMMVMGQTVANMLGVPAGTLLAEAMSWRLAFAILAAWALMTIVVVILWVPSIDPIKDAGIKGQFLFLTHPGPWLILLAVFFGNSGIFCWWSYVSPWLQKTGGWSATMVPMLMVLAGLGMVVGGIVGGRLTDLWKAGATAALSHGIALCGLLLVFLLPSNHATTALLTFIIGFALFFNSSPQQLLMVQAGEGGGELIAGAAVQIAFNFGNAIGSIVGGAALTATAMNYHFTGIAGAPISLLAVILLVLYTRRYEARA
;
A
#
# COMPACT_ATOMS: atom_id res chain seq x y z
N MET A 1 26.36 -7.32 -3.79
CA MET A 1 25.28 -7.19 -2.81
C MET A 1 24.57 -5.82 -2.89
N LYS A 2 25.25 -4.69 -2.57
CA LYS A 2 24.56 -3.35 -2.56
C LYS A 2 23.82 -3.00 -3.86
N ARG A 3 24.40 -3.31 -5.03
CA ARG A 3 23.76 -3.03 -6.34
C ARG A 3 22.47 -3.84 -6.56
N SER A 4 22.47 -5.12 -6.20
CA SER A 4 21.27 -5.98 -6.32
C SER A 4 20.12 -5.45 -5.44
N ILE A 5 20.41 -5.06 -4.18
CA ILE A 5 19.42 -4.49 -3.28
C ILE A 5 18.88 -3.15 -3.81
N LEU A 6 19.75 -2.30 -4.39
CA LEU A 6 19.31 -1.05 -5.04
C LEU A 6 18.38 -1.31 -6.24
N ALA A 7 18.65 -2.34 -7.06
CA ALA A 7 17.77 -2.73 -8.15
C ALA A 7 16.38 -3.15 -7.64
N LEU A 8 16.33 -3.91 -6.54
CA LEU A 8 15.07 -4.30 -5.91
C LEU A 8 14.35 -3.11 -5.26
N ALA A 9 15.08 -2.21 -4.60
CA ALA A 9 14.52 -0.97 -4.04
C ALA A 9 13.95 -0.05 -5.13
N SER A 10 14.57 0.00 -6.31
CA SER A 10 14.04 0.71 -7.48
C SER A 10 12.68 0.15 -7.92
N GLY A 11 12.49 -1.18 -7.92
CA GLY A 11 11.20 -1.80 -8.21
C GLY A 11 10.16 -1.50 -7.12
N ALA A 12 10.55 -1.57 -5.84
CA ALA A 12 9.68 -1.20 -4.73
C ALA A 12 9.23 0.27 -4.81
N PHE A 13 10.12 1.17 -5.26
CA PHE A 13 9.80 2.58 -5.51
C PHE A 13 8.68 2.74 -6.56
N ILE A 14 8.80 2.08 -7.71
CA ILE A 14 7.82 2.18 -8.79
C ILE A 14 6.44 1.72 -8.31
N LEU A 15 6.40 0.56 -7.65
CA LEU A 15 5.15 -0.04 -7.21
C LEU A 15 4.48 0.81 -6.13
N GLY A 16 5.26 1.32 -5.15
CA GLY A 16 4.75 2.24 -4.14
C GLY A 16 4.26 3.56 -4.74
N ALA A 17 5.01 4.17 -5.64
CA ALA A 17 4.59 5.40 -6.32
C ALA A 17 3.33 5.16 -7.17
N ALA A 18 3.27 4.07 -7.94
CA ALA A 18 2.12 3.74 -8.77
C ALA A 18 0.85 3.48 -7.95
N GLU A 19 0.97 2.91 -6.74
CA GLU A 19 -0.17 2.73 -5.83
C GLU A 19 -0.72 4.07 -5.36
N PHE A 20 0.11 4.91 -4.77
CA PHE A 20 -0.34 6.07 -3.99
C PHE A 20 -0.48 7.36 -4.81
N VAL A 21 0.17 7.49 -5.98
CA VAL A 21 0.09 8.72 -6.80
C VAL A 21 -1.33 9.05 -7.21
N MET A 22 -2.18 8.03 -7.45
CA MET A 22 -3.57 8.23 -7.88
C MET A 22 -4.38 9.05 -6.88
N MET A 23 -4.12 8.93 -5.56
CA MET A 23 -4.80 9.71 -4.53
C MET A 23 -4.45 11.21 -4.63
N GLY A 24 -3.21 11.52 -4.99
CA GLY A 24 -2.74 12.91 -5.21
C GLY A 24 -3.31 13.55 -6.47
N ILE A 25 -3.50 12.77 -7.55
CA ILE A 25 -3.91 13.25 -8.89
C ILE A 25 -5.39 12.97 -9.22
N LEU A 26 -6.18 12.55 -8.24
CA LEU A 26 -7.56 12.10 -8.46
C LEU A 26 -8.44 13.16 -9.13
N PRO A 27 -8.43 14.45 -8.73
CA PRO A 27 -9.24 15.49 -9.38
C PRO A 27 -8.90 15.70 -10.85
N GLN A 28 -7.59 15.74 -11.18
CA GLN A 28 -7.11 15.93 -12.56
C GLN A 28 -7.51 14.75 -13.44
N THR A 29 -7.42 13.53 -12.89
CA THR A 29 -7.79 12.31 -13.61
C THR A 29 -9.31 12.25 -13.83
N ALA A 30 -10.12 12.58 -12.81
CA ALA A 30 -11.58 12.63 -12.90
C ALA A 30 -12.04 13.61 -14.00
N THR A 31 -11.47 14.81 -14.01
CA THR A 31 -11.76 15.84 -15.01
C THR A 31 -11.38 15.38 -16.42
N ALA A 32 -10.17 14.83 -16.58
CA ALA A 32 -9.67 14.39 -17.89
C ALA A 32 -10.42 13.18 -18.45
N MET A 33 -10.99 12.33 -17.60
CA MET A 33 -11.77 11.15 -17.98
C MET A 33 -13.28 11.42 -18.04
N HIS A 34 -13.72 12.67 -17.74
CA HIS A 34 -15.13 13.08 -17.70
C HIS A 34 -15.99 12.21 -16.77
N VAL A 35 -15.45 11.87 -15.60
CA VAL A 35 -16.13 11.07 -14.57
C VAL A 35 -16.22 11.84 -13.26
N SER A 36 -17.14 11.42 -12.38
CA SER A 36 -17.23 11.98 -11.03
C SER A 36 -16.03 11.54 -10.16
N ILE A 37 -15.73 12.29 -9.10
CA ILE A 37 -14.69 11.93 -8.12
C ILE A 37 -14.90 10.53 -7.52
N PRO A 38 -16.13 10.14 -7.10
CA PRO A 38 -16.39 8.76 -6.66
C PRO A 38 -16.08 7.71 -7.73
N ALA A 39 -16.45 7.96 -9.00
CA ALA A 39 -16.14 7.06 -10.11
C ALA A 39 -14.63 6.96 -10.35
N ALA A 40 -13.88 8.06 -10.25
CA ALA A 40 -12.41 8.05 -10.33
C ALA A 40 -11.77 7.24 -9.18
N GLY A 41 -12.40 7.17 -8.01
CA GLY A 41 -11.97 6.30 -6.90
C GLY A 41 -11.84 4.82 -7.30
N HIS A 42 -12.60 4.36 -8.29
CA HIS A 42 -12.48 3.00 -8.81
C HIS A 42 -11.12 2.70 -9.48
N TYR A 43 -10.36 3.73 -9.91
CA TYR A 43 -8.98 3.53 -10.41
C TYR A 43 -8.04 3.07 -9.29
N ILE A 44 -8.28 3.50 -8.05
CA ILE A 44 -7.57 3.04 -6.85
C ILE A 44 -7.97 1.60 -6.55
N SER A 45 -9.28 1.32 -6.53
CA SER A 45 -9.81 -0.04 -6.31
C SER A 45 -9.33 -1.03 -7.37
N ALA A 46 -9.28 -0.64 -8.64
CA ALA A 46 -8.80 -1.50 -9.73
C ALA A 46 -7.34 -1.91 -9.52
N TYR A 47 -6.46 -0.98 -9.13
CA TYR A 47 -5.08 -1.29 -8.79
C TYR A 47 -5.01 -2.26 -7.61
N ALA A 48 -5.71 -1.98 -6.54
CA ALA A 48 -5.70 -2.80 -5.33
C ALA A 48 -6.24 -4.22 -5.58
N ILE A 49 -7.28 -4.38 -6.39
CA ILE A 49 -7.77 -5.70 -6.83
C ILE A 49 -6.70 -6.39 -7.69
N GLY A 50 -6.01 -5.65 -8.57
CA GLY A 50 -4.87 -6.15 -9.32
C GLY A 50 -3.79 -6.74 -8.41
N VAL A 51 -3.44 -6.06 -7.31
CA VAL A 51 -2.48 -6.57 -6.31
C VAL A 51 -2.95 -7.88 -5.70
N CYS A 52 -4.23 -7.97 -5.32
CA CYS A 52 -4.79 -9.20 -4.75
C CYS A 52 -4.70 -10.38 -5.72
N VAL A 53 -5.11 -10.18 -6.96
CA VAL A 53 -5.07 -11.22 -8.00
C VAL A 53 -3.64 -11.59 -8.36
N GLY A 54 -2.79 -10.60 -8.54
CA GLY A 54 -1.41 -10.80 -8.95
C GLY A 54 -0.53 -11.47 -7.90
N THR A 55 -0.83 -11.28 -6.61
CA THR A 55 -0.12 -11.97 -5.53
C THR A 55 -0.26 -13.50 -5.66
N LEU A 56 -1.36 -14.00 -6.23
CA LEU A 56 -1.55 -15.42 -6.50
C LEU A 56 -0.56 -15.98 -7.54
N ILE A 57 0.08 -15.11 -8.35
CA ILE A 57 1.12 -15.54 -9.30
C ILE A 57 2.28 -16.22 -8.57
N LEU A 58 2.56 -15.86 -7.31
CA LEU A 58 3.59 -16.52 -6.50
C LEU A 58 3.33 -18.02 -6.31
N VAL A 59 2.06 -18.40 -6.19
CA VAL A 59 1.69 -19.81 -6.01
C VAL A 59 2.03 -20.62 -7.26
N PHE A 60 1.85 -20.04 -8.44
CA PHE A 60 2.11 -20.70 -9.73
C PHE A 60 3.56 -20.51 -10.20
N GLY A 61 4.18 -19.38 -9.87
CA GLY A 61 5.53 -19.00 -10.29
C GLY A 61 6.68 -19.66 -9.52
N ARG A 62 6.40 -20.46 -8.50
CA ARG A 62 7.40 -21.05 -7.58
C ARG A 62 8.52 -21.87 -8.26
N LYS A 63 8.27 -22.42 -9.43
CA LYS A 63 9.28 -23.17 -10.23
C LYS A 63 10.15 -22.28 -11.11
N VAL A 64 9.82 -20.98 -11.19
CA VAL A 64 10.55 -20.00 -11.99
C VAL A 64 11.63 -19.34 -11.11
N SER A 65 12.82 -19.10 -11.70
CA SER A 65 13.88 -18.37 -11.01
C SER A 65 13.38 -17.02 -10.49
N PRO A 66 13.65 -16.65 -9.21
CA PRO A 66 13.22 -15.37 -8.63
C PRO A 66 13.63 -14.15 -9.46
N LYS A 67 14.81 -14.18 -10.09
CA LYS A 67 15.24 -13.10 -11.01
C LYS A 67 14.29 -12.93 -12.19
N HIS A 68 13.88 -14.01 -12.85
CA HIS A 68 12.95 -13.96 -13.97
C HIS A 68 11.56 -13.50 -13.55
N LEU A 69 11.11 -13.86 -12.34
CA LEU A 69 9.85 -13.34 -11.76
C LEU A 69 9.92 -11.83 -11.57
N ILE A 70 11.01 -11.28 -11.01
CA ILE A 70 11.17 -9.82 -10.86
C ILE A 70 11.14 -9.11 -12.22
N ILE A 71 11.81 -9.67 -13.25
CA ILE A 71 11.79 -9.10 -14.61
C ILE A 71 10.36 -9.13 -15.17
N LEU A 72 9.63 -10.23 -15.01
CA LEU A 72 8.23 -10.35 -15.42
C LEU A 72 7.35 -9.32 -14.71
N PHE A 73 7.49 -9.16 -13.40
CA PHE A 73 6.73 -8.19 -12.62
C PHE A 73 7.00 -6.75 -13.07
N MET A 74 8.25 -6.42 -13.34
CA MET A 74 8.59 -5.08 -13.86
C MET A 74 8.10 -4.88 -15.30
N ALA A 75 8.06 -5.92 -16.13
CA ALA A 75 7.46 -5.86 -17.47
C ALA A 75 5.94 -5.62 -17.40
N ILE A 76 5.23 -6.28 -16.48
CA ILE A 76 3.81 -6.03 -16.24
C ILE A 76 3.60 -4.59 -15.73
N ALA A 77 4.44 -4.11 -14.81
CA ALA A 77 4.39 -2.73 -14.32
C ALA A 77 4.64 -1.71 -15.45
N LEU A 78 5.61 -1.98 -16.34
CA LEU A 78 5.88 -1.18 -17.53
C LEU A 78 4.63 -1.08 -18.42
N VAL A 79 4.03 -2.22 -18.76
CA VAL A 79 2.82 -2.28 -19.60
C VAL A 79 1.66 -1.53 -18.93
N GLY A 80 1.38 -1.80 -17.66
CA GLY A 80 0.26 -1.17 -16.95
C GLY A 80 0.42 0.35 -16.80
N ASN A 81 1.63 0.84 -16.49
CA ASN A 81 1.89 2.28 -16.39
C ASN A 81 1.90 2.96 -17.78
N THR A 82 2.41 2.29 -18.81
CA THR A 82 2.31 2.79 -20.19
C THR A 82 0.85 2.92 -20.63
N LEU A 83 0.03 1.89 -20.42
CA LEU A 83 -1.40 1.94 -20.73
C LEU A 83 -2.10 3.03 -19.92
N SER A 84 -1.72 3.25 -18.66
CA SER A 84 -2.25 4.34 -17.84
C SER A 84 -1.90 5.71 -18.43
N ALA A 85 -0.66 5.90 -18.88
CA ALA A 85 -0.20 7.16 -19.49
C ALA A 85 -0.94 7.49 -20.79
N VAL A 86 -1.22 6.49 -21.63
CA VAL A 86 -1.87 6.69 -22.93
C VAL A 86 -3.40 6.52 -22.89
N SER A 87 -3.99 6.32 -21.71
CA SER A 87 -5.43 6.12 -21.55
C SER A 87 -6.22 7.32 -22.05
N PHE A 88 -7.18 7.09 -22.94
CA PHE A 88 -8.06 8.12 -23.51
C PHE A 88 -9.52 8.00 -23.02
N CYS A 89 -9.86 6.94 -22.29
CA CYS A 89 -11.20 6.75 -21.71
C CYS A 89 -11.10 6.03 -20.35
N SER A 90 -12.13 6.20 -19.52
CA SER A 90 -12.19 5.65 -18.16
C SER A 90 -12.08 4.12 -18.11
N PRO A 91 -12.76 3.32 -18.95
CA PRO A 91 -12.60 1.86 -18.95
C PRO A 91 -11.16 1.42 -19.24
N MET A 92 -10.48 2.08 -20.18
CA MET A 92 -9.07 1.78 -20.49
C MET A 92 -8.19 2.05 -19.28
N LEU A 93 -8.40 3.17 -18.57
CA LEU A 93 -7.63 3.48 -17.38
C LEU A 93 -7.90 2.49 -16.25
N LEU A 94 -9.15 2.03 -16.05
CA LEU A 94 -9.48 0.97 -15.09
C LEU A 94 -8.69 -0.31 -15.36
N VAL A 95 -8.68 -0.79 -16.60
CA VAL A 95 -7.92 -1.99 -17.00
C VAL A 95 -6.42 -1.75 -16.83
N ALA A 96 -5.91 -0.59 -17.23
CA ALA A 96 -4.50 -0.23 -17.08
C ALA A 96 -4.07 -0.23 -15.60
N ARG A 97 -4.89 0.31 -14.71
CA ARG A 97 -4.65 0.32 -13.26
C ARG A 97 -4.67 -1.09 -12.66
N PHE A 98 -5.62 -1.93 -13.08
CA PHE A 98 -5.64 -3.33 -12.68
C PHE A 98 -4.35 -4.06 -13.09
N ILE A 99 -3.91 -3.89 -14.34
CA ILE A 99 -2.65 -4.47 -14.83
C ILE A 99 -1.45 -3.94 -14.05
N SER A 100 -1.39 -2.62 -13.77
CA SER A 100 -0.33 -2.01 -12.97
C SER A 100 -0.24 -2.58 -11.55
N GLY A 101 -1.37 -3.01 -10.98
CA GLY A 101 -1.43 -3.61 -9.64
C GLY A 101 -0.94 -5.06 -9.58
N LEU A 102 -1.10 -5.83 -10.65
CA LEU A 102 -0.78 -7.28 -10.66
C LEU A 102 0.62 -7.62 -10.11
N PRO A 103 1.70 -6.90 -10.43
CA PRO A 103 3.03 -7.27 -9.96
C PRO A 103 3.29 -6.94 -8.49
N HIS A 104 2.51 -6.07 -7.85
CA HIS A 104 2.89 -5.42 -6.59
C HIS A 104 3.15 -6.41 -5.45
N GLY A 105 2.16 -7.17 -5.03
CA GLY A 105 2.30 -8.11 -3.91
C GLY A 105 3.30 -9.24 -4.19
N ALA A 106 3.26 -9.78 -5.40
CA ALA A 106 4.17 -10.83 -5.85
C ALA A 106 5.63 -10.34 -5.92
N PHE A 107 5.85 -9.09 -6.34
CA PHE A 107 7.17 -8.48 -6.34
C PHE A 107 7.76 -8.41 -4.94
N PHE A 108 7.03 -7.89 -3.94
CA PHE A 108 7.54 -7.76 -2.58
C PHE A 108 7.92 -9.11 -1.96
N GLY A 109 7.12 -10.15 -2.17
CA GLY A 109 7.44 -11.50 -1.74
C GLY A 109 8.75 -12.01 -2.36
N THR A 110 8.86 -11.93 -3.69
CA THR A 110 10.04 -12.40 -4.44
C THR A 110 11.28 -11.55 -4.13
N ALA A 111 11.14 -10.22 -4.05
CA ALA A 111 12.25 -9.31 -3.76
C ALA A 111 12.79 -9.51 -2.33
N THR A 112 11.91 -9.75 -1.35
CA THR A 112 12.31 -10.10 0.03
C THR A 112 13.16 -11.34 0.07
N LEU A 113 12.77 -12.37 -0.69
CA LEU A 113 13.54 -13.60 -0.80
C LEU A 113 14.93 -13.35 -1.39
N ILE A 114 15.00 -12.66 -2.55
CA ILE A 114 16.27 -12.32 -3.17
C ILE A 114 17.15 -11.51 -2.21
N ALA A 115 16.56 -10.52 -1.51
CA ALA A 115 17.28 -9.69 -0.56
C ALA A 115 17.88 -10.51 0.60
N LYS A 116 17.13 -11.49 1.14
CA LYS A 116 17.63 -12.42 2.17
C LYS A 116 18.73 -13.33 1.62
N THR A 117 18.52 -13.93 0.45
CA THR A 117 19.48 -14.86 -0.17
C THR A 117 20.81 -14.20 -0.50
N LEU A 118 20.79 -12.93 -0.91
CA LEU A 118 22.00 -12.16 -1.26
C LEU A 118 22.59 -11.38 -0.08
N ALA A 119 21.99 -11.45 1.10
CA ALA A 119 22.50 -10.77 2.28
C ALA A 119 23.80 -11.38 2.78
N ASP A 120 24.65 -10.55 3.39
CA ASP A 120 25.76 -11.04 4.21
C ASP A 120 25.16 -11.74 5.43
N LYS A 121 25.87 -12.77 5.92
CA LYS A 121 25.44 -13.56 7.09
C LYS A 121 25.15 -12.66 8.29
N GLY A 122 23.93 -12.74 8.83
CA GLY A 122 23.45 -11.91 9.95
C GLY A 122 22.98 -10.50 9.55
N LYS A 123 22.86 -10.18 8.23
CA LYS A 123 22.35 -8.90 7.73
C LYS A 123 21.10 -9.03 6.84
N GLU A 124 20.39 -10.14 6.96
CA GLU A 124 19.23 -10.47 6.15
C GLU A 124 18.10 -9.43 6.35
N ALA A 125 17.80 -9.11 7.60
CA ALA A 125 16.79 -8.10 7.94
C ALA A 125 17.16 -6.71 7.40
N GLN A 126 18.44 -6.32 7.51
CA GLN A 126 18.94 -5.06 6.96
C GLN A 126 18.75 -4.98 5.44
N SER A 127 19.06 -6.07 4.73
CA SER A 127 18.93 -6.13 3.27
C SER A 127 17.47 -6.00 2.83
N VAL A 128 16.53 -6.65 3.52
CA VAL A 128 15.09 -6.52 3.28
C VAL A 128 14.61 -5.09 3.57
N SER A 129 15.03 -4.51 4.69
CA SER A 129 14.67 -3.12 5.03
C SER A 129 15.15 -2.12 3.99
N MET A 130 16.38 -2.29 3.46
CA MET A 130 16.90 -1.45 2.38
C MET A 130 16.08 -1.59 1.08
N MET A 131 15.59 -2.78 0.77
CA MET A 131 14.71 -3.00 -0.39
C MET A 131 13.36 -2.30 -0.19
N VAL A 132 12.72 -2.48 0.97
CA VAL A 132 11.42 -1.87 1.30
C VAL A 132 11.51 -0.34 1.40
N MET A 133 12.69 0.19 1.75
CA MET A 133 12.92 1.65 1.77
C MET A 133 12.60 2.33 0.43
N GLY A 134 12.70 1.60 -0.69
CA GLY A 134 12.25 2.11 -2.00
C GLY A 134 10.79 2.58 -1.97
N GLN A 135 9.88 1.80 -1.39
CA GLN A 135 8.47 2.19 -1.23
C GLN A 135 8.30 3.40 -0.30
N THR A 136 9.07 3.45 0.79
CA THR A 136 9.04 4.60 1.72
C THR A 136 9.45 5.89 1.01
N VAL A 137 10.52 5.84 0.22
CA VAL A 137 10.97 6.97 -0.60
C VAL A 137 9.93 7.35 -1.66
N ALA A 138 9.25 6.36 -2.26
CA ALA A 138 8.17 6.61 -3.20
C ALA A 138 7.02 7.40 -2.56
N ASN A 139 6.61 7.05 -1.36
CA ASN A 139 5.53 7.73 -0.66
C ASN A 139 5.92 9.16 -0.25
N MET A 140 7.17 9.34 0.19
CA MET A 140 7.66 10.65 0.64
C MET A 140 8.00 11.61 -0.50
N LEU A 141 8.52 11.10 -1.62
CA LEU A 141 9.00 11.93 -2.75
C LEU A 141 8.29 11.65 -4.07
N GLY A 142 8.06 10.38 -4.40
CA GLY A 142 7.48 9.95 -5.67
C GLY A 142 6.03 10.40 -5.84
N VAL A 143 5.21 10.23 -4.80
CA VAL A 143 3.80 10.65 -4.82
C VAL A 143 3.66 12.18 -4.93
N PRO A 144 4.36 13.00 -4.10
CA PRO A 144 4.36 14.45 -4.27
C PRO A 144 4.88 14.91 -5.64
N ALA A 145 5.96 14.31 -6.14
CA ALA A 145 6.50 14.62 -7.46
C ALA A 145 5.49 14.33 -8.58
N GLY A 146 4.83 13.17 -8.52
CA GLY A 146 3.76 12.81 -9.45
C GLY A 146 2.56 13.76 -9.39
N THR A 147 2.19 14.19 -8.17
CA THR A 147 1.11 15.17 -7.96
C THR A 147 1.50 16.54 -8.52
N LEU A 148 2.75 16.98 -8.31
CA LEU A 148 3.28 18.22 -8.88
C LEU A 148 3.29 18.20 -10.42
N LEU A 149 3.73 17.08 -11.01
CA LEU A 149 3.72 16.89 -12.46
C LEU A 149 2.29 16.95 -13.03
N ALA A 150 1.34 16.37 -12.33
CA ALA A 150 -0.06 16.37 -12.73
C ALA A 150 -0.67 17.78 -12.69
N GLU A 151 -0.29 18.57 -11.69
CA GLU A 151 -0.76 19.96 -11.53
C GLU A 151 -0.09 20.90 -12.54
N ALA A 152 1.24 20.78 -12.71
CA ALA A 152 2.01 21.68 -13.56
C ALA A 152 1.92 21.38 -15.06
N MET A 153 1.72 20.11 -15.43
CA MET A 153 1.81 19.65 -16.82
C MET A 153 0.69 18.67 -17.18
N SER A 154 0.79 17.42 -16.74
CA SER A 154 -0.18 16.35 -17.03
C SER A 154 -0.03 15.18 -16.07
N TRP A 155 -1.16 14.66 -15.57
CA TRP A 155 -1.18 13.42 -14.78
C TRP A 155 -0.64 12.21 -15.57
N ARG A 156 -0.76 12.21 -16.90
CA ARG A 156 -0.21 11.16 -17.77
C ARG A 156 1.29 11.07 -17.69
N LEU A 157 1.98 12.21 -17.50
CA LEU A 157 3.43 12.26 -17.41
C LEU A 157 3.95 11.51 -16.16
N ALA A 158 3.20 11.53 -15.04
CA ALA A 158 3.55 10.75 -13.88
C ALA A 158 3.62 9.24 -14.21
N PHE A 159 2.63 8.71 -14.92
CA PHE A 159 2.64 7.30 -15.33
C PHE A 159 3.68 7.00 -16.42
N ALA A 160 3.93 7.92 -17.35
CA ALA A 160 4.98 7.76 -18.36
C ALA A 160 6.38 7.66 -17.71
N ILE A 161 6.65 8.47 -16.68
CA ILE A 161 7.89 8.41 -15.91
C ILE A 161 7.99 7.08 -15.15
N LEU A 162 6.91 6.63 -14.53
CA LEU A 162 6.88 5.32 -13.86
C LEU A 162 7.12 4.16 -14.85
N ALA A 163 6.57 4.25 -16.06
CA ALA A 163 6.84 3.27 -17.11
C ALA A 163 8.31 3.27 -17.54
N ALA A 164 8.88 4.45 -17.81
CA ALA A 164 10.31 4.58 -18.14
C ALA A 164 11.22 4.05 -17.01
N TRP A 165 10.84 4.34 -15.77
CA TRP A 165 11.57 3.84 -14.60
C TRP A 165 11.45 2.31 -14.46
N ALA A 166 10.29 1.71 -14.79
CA ALA A 166 10.12 0.26 -14.82
C ALA A 166 11.05 -0.40 -15.85
N LEU A 167 11.17 0.20 -17.04
CA LEU A 167 12.13 -0.24 -18.06
C LEU A 167 13.58 -0.15 -17.57
N MET A 168 13.96 0.96 -16.95
CA MET A 168 15.28 1.10 -16.33
C MET A 168 15.50 0.02 -15.25
N THR A 169 14.50 -0.25 -14.42
CA THR A 169 14.60 -1.28 -13.37
C THR A 169 14.79 -2.67 -13.96
N ILE A 170 14.13 -3.01 -15.07
CA ILE A 170 14.38 -4.27 -15.79
C ILE A 170 15.86 -4.39 -16.17
N VAL A 171 16.43 -3.33 -16.75
CA VAL A 171 17.84 -3.31 -17.16
C VAL A 171 18.77 -3.52 -15.97
N VAL A 172 18.56 -2.76 -14.86
CA VAL A 172 19.46 -2.90 -13.71
C VAL A 172 19.27 -4.23 -12.98
N VAL A 173 18.08 -4.83 -12.99
CA VAL A 173 17.85 -6.20 -12.48
C VAL A 173 18.60 -7.23 -13.32
N ILE A 174 18.57 -7.13 -14.64
CA ILE A 174 19.32 -8.02 -15.53
C ILE A 174 20.81 -7.94 -15.24
N LEU A 175 21.35 -6.73 -15.06
CA LEU A 175 22.79 -6.48 -14.88
C LEU A 175 23.28 -6.76 -13.46
N TRP A 176 22.48 -6.46 -12.42
CA TRP A 176 22.96 -6.43 -11.04
C TRP A 176 22.45 -7.57 -10.16
N VAL A 177 21.34 -8.22 -10.53
CA VAL A 177 20.82 -9.35 -9.76
C VAL A 177 21.35 -10.64 -10.37
N PRO A 178 22.07 -11.48 -9.61
CA PRO A 178 22.55 -12.78 -10.10
C PRO A 178 21.38 -13.74 -10.32
N SER A 179 21.60 -14.78 -11.10
CA SER A 179 20.64 -15.89 -11.20
C SER A 179 20.57 -16.63 -9.87
N ILE A 180 19.36 -16.88 -9.40
CA ILE A 180 19.08 -17.61 -8.16
C ILE A 180 18.18 -18.78 -8.53
N ASP A 181 18.52 -19.97 -8.04
CA ASP A 181 17.70 -21.16 -8.27
C ASP A 181 16.32 -21.03 -7.65
N PRO A 182 15.31 -21.69 -8.24
CA PRO A 182 13.97 -21.75 -7.66
C PRO A 182 14.03 -22.36 -6.24
N ILE A 183 13.16 -21.87 -5.35
CA ILE A 183 13.13 -22.35 -3.96
C ILE A 183 12.57 -23.77 -3.92
N LYS A 184 13.20 -24.63 -3.13
CA LYS A 184 12.61 -25.90 -2.72
C LYS A 184 11.50 -25.58 -1.72
N ASP A 185 10.24 -25.73 -2.11
CA ASP A 185 9.09 -25.44 -1.27
C ASP A 185 8.59 -26.69 -0.51
N ALA A 186 7.90 -26.46 0.62
CA ALA A 186 7.26 -27.50 1.42
C ALA A 186 5.96 -28.05 0.78
N GLY A 187 5.65 -27.65 -0.45
CA GLY A 187 4.42 -27.99 -1.14
C GLY A 187 3.24 -27.06 -0.79
N ILE A 188 2.26 -26.98 -1.68
CA ILE A 188 1.12 -26.04 -1.55
C ILE A 188 0.36 -26.26 -0.23
N LYS A 189 0.12 -27.51 0.17
CA LYS A 189 -0.69 -27.80 1.37
C LYS A 189 -0.04 -27.29 2.66
N GLY A 190 1.27 -27.45 2.81
CA GLY A 190 2.00 -26.99 4.01
C GLY A 190 1.98 -25.47 4.17
N GLN A 191 2.05 -24.75 3.07
CA GLN A 191 2.09 -23.28 3.06
C GLN A 191 0.77 -22.62 3.52
N PHE A 192 -0.37 -23.31 3.46
CA PHE A 192 -1.68 -22.79 3.89
C PHE A 192 -2.14 -23.33 5.26
N LEU A 193 -1.32 -24.14 5.94
CA LEU A 193 -1.70 -24.76 7.20
C LEU A 193 -2.04 -23.75 8.30
N PHE A 194 -1.36 -22.58 8.31
CA PHE A 194 -1.64 -21.51 9.27
C PHE A 194 -3.08 -21.00 9.22
N LEU A 195 -3.75 -21.06 8.06
CA LEU A 195 -5.15 -20.64 7.88
C LEU A 195 -6.16 -21.60 8.54
N THR A 196 -5.73 -22.75 9.04
CA THR A 196 -6.59 -23.65 9.81
C THR A 196 -6.84 -23.19 11.24
N HIS A 197 -6.03 -22.22 11.71
CA HIS A 197 -6.14 -21.63 13.04
C HIS A 197 -6.90 -20.29 13.01
N PRO A 198 -7.67 -19.95 14.07
CA PRO A 198 -8.44 -18.69 14.08
C PRO A 198 -7.58 -17.44 14.30
N GLY A 199 -6.38 -17.54 14.89
CA GLY A 199 -5.49 -16.41 15.11
C GLY A 199 -5.16 -15.62 13.83
N PRO A 200 -4.63 -16.25 12.77
CA PRO A 200 -4.35 -15.61 11.49
C PRO A 200 -5.56 -14.89 10.88
N TRP A 201 -6.77 -15.45 11.01
CA TRP A 201 -7.98 -14.79 10.50
C TRP A 201 -8.32 -13.51 11.25
N LEU A 202 -8.10 -13.46 12.58
CA LEU A 202 -8.28 -12.22 13.34
C LEU A 202 -7.34 -11.12 12.85
N ILE A 203 -6.08 -11.48 12.52
CA ILE A 203 -5.09 -10.54 11.99
C ILE A 203 -5.49 -10.08 10.58
N LEU A 204 -5.79 -11.02 9.67
CA LEU A 204 -6.16 -10.71 8.27
C LEU A 204 -7.42 -9.84 8.20
N LEU A 205 -8.45 -10.15 8.99
CA LEU A 205 -9.66 -9.36 9.07
C LEU A 205 -9.39 -7.97 9.67
N ALA A 206 -8.49 -7.86 10.66
CA ALA A 206 -8.10 -6.57 11.21
C ALA A 206 -7.33 -5.73 10.18
N VAL A 207 -6.42 -6.34 9.41
CA VAL A 207 -5.74 -5.68 8.27
C VAL A 207 -6.77 -5.18 7.26
N PHE A 208 -7.68 -6.05 6.85
CA PHE A 208 -8.74 -5.73 5.89
C PHE A 208 -9.62 -4.55 6.36
N PHE A 209 -10.22 -4.66 7.56
CA PHE A 209 -11.11 -3.61 8.06
C PHE A 209 -10.37 -2.31 8.38
N GLY A 210 -9.17 -2.40 8.96
CA GLY A 210 -8.39 -1.22 9.30
C GLY A 210 -8.02 -0.39 8.08
N ASN A 211 -7.55 -1.05 7.02
CA ASN A 211 -7.23 -0.37 5.77
C ASN A 211 -8.49 0.09 5.02
N SER A 212 -9.57 -0.70 5.02
CA SER A 212 -10.86 -0.25 4.46
C SER A 212 -11.31 1.06 5.10
N GLY A 213 -11.26 1.16 6.44
CA GLY A 213 -11.64 2.38 7.14
C GLY A 213 -10.78 3.58 6.75
N ILE A 214 -9.46 3.45 6.76
CA ILE A 214 -8.54 4.54 6.38
C ILE A 214 -8.75 4.95 4.93
N PHE A 215 -8.91 3.99 4.00
CA PHE A 215 -9.06 4.27 2.58
C PHE A 215 -10.42 4.86 2.19
N CYS A 216 -11.43 4.81 3.05
CA CYS A 216 -12.66 5.60 2.85
C CYS A 216 -12.34 7.10 2.71
N TRP A 217 -11.37 7.60 3.45
CA TRP A 217 -10.92 8.99 3.40
C TRP A 217 -9.67 9.16 2.54
N TRP A 218 -8.66 8.28 2.70
CA TRP A 218 -7.36 8.42 2.05
C TRP A 218 -7.46 8.47 0.52
N SER A 219 -8.35 7.69 -0.07
CA SER A 219 -8.58 7.69 -1.52
C SER A 219 -9.03 9.05 -2.06
N TYR A 220 -9.60 9.88 -1.22
CA TYR A 220 -10.17 11.19 -1.57
C TYR A 220 -9.44 12.36 -0.88
N VAL A 221 -8.22 12.13 -0.38
CA VAL A 221 -7.44 13.12 0.36
C VAL A 221 -7.20 14.39 -0.46
N SER A 222 -6.83 14.27 -1.73
CA SER A 222 -6.56 15.42 -2.60
C SER A 222 -7.82 16.31 -2.80
N PRO A 223 -8.97 15.80 -3.24
CA PRO A 223 -10.17 16.63 -3.34
C PRO A 223 -10.69 17.09 -1.96
N TRP A 224 -10.52 16.33 -0.88
CA TRP A 224 -10.86 16.77 0.47
C TRP A 224 -10.04 17.99 0.90
N LEU A 225 -8.72 17.97 0.68
CA LEU A 225 -7.84 19.11 0.96
C LEU A 225 -8.27 20.36 0.20
N GLN A 226 -8.63 20.22 -1.08
CA GLN A 226 -9.02 21.34 -1.93
C GLN A 226 -10.42 21.87 -1.60
N LYS A 227 -11.43 20.99 -1.54
CA LYS A 227 -12.85 21.37 -1.42
C LYS A 227 -13.27 21.66 0.01
N THR A 228 -12.68 20.99 0.99
CA THR A 228 -13.04 21.11 2.41
C THR A 228 -11.98 21.91 3.17
N GLY A 229 -10.70 21.64 2.92
CA GLY A 229 -9.57 22.32 3.57
C GLY A 229 -9.27 23.71 3.00
N GLY A 230 -9.82 24.06 1.84
CA GLY A 230 -9.59 25.37 1.20
C GLY A 230 -8.20 25.55 0.59
N TRP A 231 -7.44 24.46 0.44
CA TRP A 231 -6.10 24.50 -0.15
C TRP A 231 -6.18 24.65 -1.68
N SER A 232 -5.27 25.45 -2.24
CA SER A 232 -5.11 25.50 -3.69
C SER A 232 -4.56 24.17 -4.22
N ALA A 233 -4.88 23.82 -5.45
CA ALA A 233 -4.36 22.61 -6.10
C ALA A 233 -2.82 22.58 -6.11
N THR A 234 -2.17 23.74 -6.27
CA THR A 234 -0.71 23.90 -6.26
C THR A 234 -0.06 23.57 -4.90
N MET A 235 -0.82 23.60 -3.80
CA MET A 235 -0.32 23.25 -2.46
C MET A 235 -0.48 21.76 -2.13
N VAL A 236 -1.31 21.02 -2.87
CA VAL A 236 -1.55 19.59 -2.63
C VAL A 236 -0.26 18.77 -2.67
N PRO A 237 0.69 18.97 -3.62
CA PRO A 237 1.96 18.25 -3.60
C PRO A 237 2.72 18.39 -2.27
N MET A 238 2.76 19.60 -1.69
CA MET A 238 3.42 19.84 -0.40
C MET A 238 2.71 19.10 0.75
N LEU A 239 1.38 19.04 0.72
CA LEU A 239 0.61 18.27 1.71
C LEU A 239 0.80 16.76 1.53
N MET A 240 1.07 16.28 0.33
CA MET A 240 1.46 14.88 0.10
C MET A 240 2.87 14.59 0.66
N VAL A 241 3.80 15.56 0.64
CA VAL A 241 5.08 15.45 1.37
C VAL A 241 4.82 15.29 2.86
N LEU A 242 3.94 16.11 3.42
CA LEU A 242 3.58 16.06 4.85
C LEU A 242 2.96 14.69 5.21
N ALA A 243 2.08 14.15 4.36
CA ALA A 243 1.53 12.81 4.50
C ALA A 243 2.63 11.74 4.46
N GLY A 244 3.54 11.82 3.49
CA GLY A 244 4.70 10.93 3.35
C GLY A 244 5.63 10.98 4.57
N LEU A 245 5.88 12.16 5.13
CA LEU A 245 6.61 12.32 6.39
C LEU A 245 5.88 11.62 7.55
N GLY A 246 4.56 11.77 7.64
CA GLY A 246 3.73 11.02 8.59
C GLY A 246 3.95 9.51 8.44
N MET A 247 3.90 8.99 7.21
CA MET A 247 4.13 7.56 6.92
C MET A 247 5.51 7.09 7.35
N VAL A 248 6.57 7.87 7.06
CA VAL A 248 7.95 7.53 7.47
C VAL A 248 8.07 7.46 8.98
N VAL A 249 7.60 8.50 9.67
CA VAL A 249 7.64 8.56 11.15
C VAL A 249 6.79 7.42 11.73
N GLY A 250 5.60 7.18 11.19
CA GLY A 250 4.73 6.09 11.60
C GLY A 250 5.40 4.72 11.47
N GLY A 251 6.01 4.44 10.33
CA GLY A 251 6.73 3.18 10.10
C GLY A 251 7.90 2.96 11.07
N ILE A 252 8.69 4.01 11.34
CA ILE A 252 9.80 3.96 12.30
C ILE A 252 9.29 3.72 13.73
N VAL A 253 8.29 4.48 14.15
CA VAL A 253 7.71 4.37 15.51
C VAL A 253 7.00 3.02 15.67
N GLY A 254 6.24 2.59 14.67
CA GLY A 254 5.55 1.30 14.66
C GLY A 254 6.52 0.13 14.78
N GLY A 255 7.60 0.13 14.00
CA GLY A 255 8.65 -0.89 14.10
C GLY A 255 9.28 -0.94 15.48
N ARG A 256 9.74 0.20 16.00
CA ARG A 256 10.36 0.29 17.34
C ARG A 256 9.41 -0.12 18.46
N LEU A 257 8.16 0.31 18.39
CA LEU A 257 7.19 -0.03 19.43
C LEU A 257 6.81 -1.52 19.39
N THR A 258 6.82 -2.13 18.20
CA THR A 258 6.62 -3.57 18.04
C THR A 258 7.73 -4.37 18.72
N ASP A 259 8.98 -3.92 18.61
CA ASP A 259 10.13 -4.57 19.27
C ASP A 259 10.12 -4.39 20.81
N LEU A 260 9.58 -3.28 21.29
CA LEU A 260 9.56 -2.93 22.73
C LEU A 260 8.30 -3.43 23.46
N TRP A 261 7.25 -3.71 22.71
CA TRP A 261 5.94 -4.06 23.26
C TRP A 261 5.35 -5.27 22.51
N LYS A 262 4.03 -5.48 22.61
CA LYS A 262 3.33 -6.56 21.91
C LYS A 262 2.88 -6.12 20.52
N ALA A 263 3.12 -6.94 19.51
CA ALA A 263 2.80 -6.59 18.13
C ALA A 263 1.29 -6.35 17.91
N GLY A 264 0.42 -7.18 18.49
CA GLY A 264 -1.03 -7.00 18.42
C GLY A 264 -1.51 -5.73 19.10
N ALA A 265 -0.96 -5.41 20.28
CA ALA A 265 -1.28 -4.17 20.99
C ALA A 265 -0.80 -2.93 20.21
N THR A 266 0.39 -2.99 19.61
CA THR A 266 0.94 -1.92 18.75
C THR A 266 0.06 -1.70 17.53
N ALA A 267 -0.39 -2.78 16.86
CA ALA A 267 -1.32 -2.69 15.74
C ALA A 267 -2.69 -2.13 16.15
N ALA A 268 -3.22 -2.53 17.31
CA ALA A 268 -4.47 -1.99 17.84
C ALA A 268 -4.37 -0.49 18.13
N LEU A 269 -3.26 -0.03 18.72
CA LEU A 269 -2.99 1.38 18.94
C LEU A 269 -2.96 2.18 17.63
N SER A 270 -2.31 1.64 16.60
CA SER A 270 -2.26 2.27 15.28
C SER A 270 -3.65 2.49 14.68
N HIS A 271 -4.48 1.46 14.67
CA HIS A 271 -5.86 1.58 14.17
C HIS A 271 -6.73 2.45 15.10
N GLY A 272 -6.43 2.52 16.40
CA GLY A 272 -7.05 3.47 17.32
C GLY A 272 -6.73 4.92 16.95
N ILE A 273 -5.48 5.24 16.63
CA ILE A 273 -5.07 6.56 16.12
C ILE A 273 -5.77 6.88 14.80
N ALA A 274 -5.83 5.92 13.87
CA ALA A 274 -6.56 6.08 12.61
C ALA A 274 -8.05 6.35 12.83
N LEU A 275 -8.70 5.59 13.71
CA LEU A 275 -10.10 5.78 14.10
C LEU A 275 -10.34 7.19 14.65
N CYS A 276 -9.51 7.64 15.59
CA CYS A 276 -9.59 9.01 16.11
C CYS A 276 -9.41 10.05 14.99
N GLY A 277 -8.43 9.88 14.12
CA GLY A 277 -8.21 10.75 12.97
C GLY A 277 -9.44 10.83 12.05
N LEU A 278 -10.06 9.69 11.71
CA LEU A 278 -11.26 9.62 10.89
C LEU A 278 -12.47 10.30 11.56
N LEU A 279 -12.65 10.12 12.87
CA LEU A 279 -13.70 10.83 13.63
C LEU A 279 -13.45 12.34 13.62
N LEU A 280 -12.20 12.78 13.77
CA LEU A 280 -11.83 14.20 13.73
C LEU A 280 -12.00 14.81 12.33
N VAL A 281 -11.84 14.05 11.24
CA VAL A 281 -12.22 14.51 9.88
C VAL A 281 -13.70 14.90 9.80
N PHE A 282 -14.55 14.19 10.52
CA PHE A 282 -15.99 14.48 10.56
C PHE A 282 -16.34 15.60 11.53
N LEU A 283 -15.74 15.62 12.71
CA LEU A 283 -16.15 16.46 13.85
C LEU A 283 -15.52 17.86 13.83
N LEU A 284 -14.28 18.00 13.32
CA LEU A 284 -13.58 19.27 13.38
C LEU A 284 -13.92 20.20 12.22
N PRO A 285 -13.92 21.53 12.47
CA PRO A 285 -13.97 22.51 11.39
C PRO A 285 -12.77 22.34 10.47
N SER A 286 -13.02 22.30 9.18
CA SER A 286 -11.97 22.17 8.18
C SER A 286 -11.36 23.54 7.87
N ASN A 287 -10.15 23.74 8.35
CA ASN A 287 -9.26 24.85 7.99
C ASN A 287 -7.88 24.28 7.61
N HIS A 288 -6.98 25.16 7.16
CA HIS A 288 -5.63 24.75 6.75
C HIS A 288 -4.88 23.97 7.83
N ALA A 289 -4.93 24.41 9.09
CA ALA A 289 -4.20 23.79 10.19
C ALA A 289 -4.75 22.39 10.52
N THR A 290 -6.08 22.27 10.68
CA THR A 290 -6.72 20.98 11.01
C THR A 290 -6.55 19.97 9.89
N THR A 291 -6.71 20.36 8.62
CA THR A 291 -6.58 19.44 7.50
C THR A 291 -5.14 19.00 7.26
N ALA A 292 -4.15 19.88 7.44
CA ALA A 292 -2.74 19.50 7.38
C ALA A 292 -2.37 18.53 8.52
N LEU A 293 -2.80 18.82 9.77
CA LEU A 293 -2.56 17.95 10.92
C LEU A 293 -3.17 16.56 10.74
N LEU A 294 -4.42 16.48 10.30
CA LEU A 294 -5.11 15.21 10.08
C LEU A 294 -4.48 14.40 8.93
N THR A 295 -4.00 15.08 7.89
CA THR A 295 -3.24 14.43 6.81
C THR A 295 -1.97 13.77 7.33
N PHE A 296 -1.23 14.44 8.22
CA PHE A 296 -0.06 13.86 8.87
C PHE A 296 -0.44 12.68 9.80
N ILE A 297 -1.44 12.85 10.68
CA ILE A 297 -1.84 11.84 11.67
C ILE A 297 -2.35 10.57 11.00
N ILE A 298 -3.20 10.68 9.97
CA ILE A 298 -3.74 9.50 9.30
C ILE A 298 -2.66 8.84 8.44
N GLY A 299 -1.79 9.62 7.79
CA GLY A 299 -0.60 9.09 7.11
C GLY A 299 0.34 8.35 8.08
N PHE A 300 0.59 8.91 9.27
CA PHE A 300 1.34 8.27 10.34
C PHE A 300 0.69 6.92 10.73
N ALA A 301 -0.61 6.91 11.02
CA ALA A 301 -1.31 5.70 11.42
C ALA A 301 -1.29 4.63 10.31
N LEU A 302 -1.41 5.00 9.04
CA LEU A 302 -1.41 4.08 7.90
C LEU A 302 -0.13 3.22 7.85
N PHE A 303 1.03 3.77 8.17
CA PHE A 303 2.30 3.04 8.14
C PHE A 303 2.77 2.56 9.52
N PHE A 304 2.24 3.10 10.59
CA PHE A 304 2.50 2.63 11.94
C PHE A 304 2.04 1.18 12.14
N ASN A 305 0.96 0.75 11.49
CA ASN A 305 0.45 -0.62 11.57
C ASN A 305 1.21 -1.63 10.69
N SER A 306 2.02 -1.18 9.74
CA SER A 306 2.65 -2.02 8.71
C SER A 306 3.56 -3.10 9.33
N SER A 307 4.51 -2.69 10.18
CA SER A 307 5.47 -3.61 10.81
C SER A 307 4.79 -4.61 11.75
N PRO A 308 3.93 -4.18 12.72
CA PRO A 308 3.33 -5.13 13.64
C PRO A 308 2.42 -6.15 12.96
N GLN A 309 1.60 -5.75 11.99
CA GLN A 309 0.73 -6.68 11.28
C GLN A 309 1.51 -7.67 10.42
N GLN A 310 2.58 -7.22 9.77
CA GLN A 310 3.46 -8.10 9.00
C GLN A 310 4.14 -9.13 9.91
N LEU A 311 4.66 -8.70 11.06
CA LEU A 311 5.29 -9.58 12.04
C LEU A 311 4.33 -10.65 12.55
N LEU A 312 3.13 -10.25 12.97
CA LEU A 312 2.10 -11.17 13.47
C LEU A 312 1.78 -12.28 12.46
N MET A 313 1.66 -11.92 11.18
CA MET A 313 1.34 -12.91 10.15
C MET A 313 2.51 -13.82 9.82
N VAL A 314 3.74 -13.29 9.78
CA VAL A 314 4.94 -14.12 9.58
C VAL A 314 5.09 -15.12 10.72
N GLN A 315 4.90 -14.70 11.97
CA GLN A 315 4.90 -15.59 13.14
C GLN A 315 3.78 -16.64 13.08
N ALA A 316 2.59 -16.24 12.64
CA ALA A 316 1.48 -17.18 12.45
C ALA A 316 1.75 -18.24 11.37
N GLY A 317 2.63 -17.93 10.40
CA GLY A 317 3.06 -18.83 9.33
C GLY A 317 4.28 -19.69 9.67
N GLU A 318 4.85 -19.58 10.90
CA GLU A 318 6.02 -20.35 11.30
C GLU A 318 5.82 -21.86 11.09
N GLY A 319 6.84 -22.53 10.54
CA GLY A 319 6.78 -23.95 10.21
C GLY A 319 6.53 -24.25 8.72
N GLY A 320 6.70 -23.26 7.83
CA GLY A 320 6.71 -23.46 6.36
C GLY A 320 5.68 -22.63 5.59
N GLY A 321 4.92 -21.77 6.26
CA GLY A 321 3.92 -20.88 5.66
C GLY A 321 4.29 -19.40 5.65
N GLU A 322 5.47 -18.99 6.08
CA GLU A 322 5.87 -17.60 6.33
C GLU A 322 5.74 -16.72 5.09
N LEU A 323 6.10 -17.26 3.92
CA LEU A 323 6.04 -16.53 2.65
C LEU A 323 4.59 -16.22 2.25
N ILE A 324 3.72 -17.22 2.34
CA ILE A 324 2.29 -17.06 2.00
C ILE A 324 1.58 -16.25 3.06
N ALA A 325 1.94 -16.39 4.34
CA ALA A 325 1.38 -15.57 5.42
C ALA A 325 1.71 -14.08 5.23
N GLY A 326 2.96 -13.75 4.89
CA GLY A 326 3.35 -12.38 4.54
C GLY A 326 2.64 -11.85 3.28
N ALA A 327 2.45 -12.70 2.26
CA ALA A 327 1.69 -12.35 1.07
C ALA A 327 0.19 -12.15 1.35
N ALA A 328 -0.39 -12.92 2.28
CA ALA A 328 -1.79 -12.80 2.68
C ALA A 328 -2.08 -11.43 3.33
N VAL A 329 -1.11 -10.85 4.07
CA VAL A 329 -1.24 -9.48 4.58
C VAL A 329 -1.41 -8.48 3.44
N GLN A 330 -0.62 -8.61 2.36
CA GLN A 330 -0.73 -7.71 1.21
C GLN A 330 -2.08 -7.85 0.49
N ILE A 331 -2.62 -9.07 0.41
CA ILE A 331 -3.97 -9.31 -0.12
C ILE A 331 -5.01 -8.63 0.76
N ALA A 332 -4.97 -8.85 2.08
CA ALA A 332 -5.93 -8.26 3.01
C ALA A 332 -5.85 -6.72 3.02
N PHE A 333 -4.62 -6.16 3.01
CA PHE A 333 -4.35 -4.73 2.91
C PHE A 333 -4.99 -4.14 1.64
N ASN A 334 -4.66 -4.68 0.48
CA ASN A 334 -5.12 -4.14 -0.80
C ASN A 334 -6.62 -4.38 -1.04
N PHE A 335 -7.15 -5.52 -0.59
CA PHE A 335 -8.59 -5.74 -0.64
C PHE A 335 -9.33 -4.74 0.24
N GLY A 336 -8.76 -4.40 1.41
CA GLY A 336 -9.23 -3.31 2.26
C GLY A 336 -9.19 -1.95 1.54
N ASN A 337 -8.09 -1.64 0.86
CA ASN A 337 -7.94 -0.39 0.09
C ASN A 337 -9.03 -0.28 -1.00
N ALA A 338 -9.30 -1.38 -1.71
CA ALA A 338 -10.33 -1.41 -2.76
C ALA A 338 -11.73 -1.14 -2.19
N ILE A 339 -12.10 -1.86 -1.12
CA ILE A 339 -13.41 -1.70 -0.46
C ILE A 339 -13.54 -0.31 0.17
N GLY A 340 -12.50 0.17 0.85
CA GLY A 340 -12.48 1.51 1.46
C GLY A 340 -12.72 2.61 0.42
N SER A 341 -12.04 2.54 -0.73
CA SER A 341 -12.24 3.50 -1.81
C SER A 341 -13.68 3.48 -2.35
N ILE A 342 -14.28 2.29 -2.51
CA ILE A 342 -15.68 2.14 -2.96
C ILE A 342 -16.64 2.72 -1.91
N VAL A 343 -16.47 2.37 -0.63
CA VAL A 343 -17.33 2.84 0.47
C VAL A 343 -17.23 4.36 0.64
N GLY A 344 -16.02 4.92 0.60
CA GLY A 344 -15.80 6.37 0.64
C GLY A 344 -16.46 7.09 -0.54
N GLY A 345 -16.36 6.52 -1.75
CA GLY A 345 -17.04 7.05 -2.94
C GLY A 345 -18.57 6.98 -2.83
N ALA A 346 -19.12 5.89 -2.29
CA ALA A 346 -20.55 5.75 -2.03
C ALA A 346 -21.03 6.78 -1.00
N ALA A 347 -20.26 7.02 0.08
CA ALA A 347 -20.55 8.04 1.08
C ALA A 347 -20.58 9.45 0.46
N LEU A 348 -19.61 9.78 -0.42
CA LEU A 348 -19.60 11.06 -1.14
C LEU A 348 -20.83 11.22 -2.05
N THR A 349 -21.22 10.17 -2.76
CA THR A 349 -22.40 10.18 -3.63
C THR A 349 -23.68 10.38 -2.82
N ALA A 350 -23.82 9.66 -1.69
CA ALA A 350 -25.00 9.73 -0.83
C ALA A 350 -25.14 11.08 -0.10
N THR A 351 -24.04 11.82 0.08
CA THR A 351 -23.99 13.07 0.87
C THR A 351 -23.76 14.32 0.00
N ALA A 352 -24.10 14.26 -1.28
CA ALA A 352 -23.92 15.36 -2.23
C ALA A 352 -22.48 15.94 -2.20
N MET A 353 -21.48 15.07 -2.21
CA MET A 353 -20.05 15.40 -2.20
C MET A 353 -19.55 16.09 -0.91
N ASN A 354 -20.15 15.81 0.23
CA ASN A 354 -19.66 16.26 1.51
C ASN A 354 -18.51 15.35 2.00
N TYR A 355 -17.29 15.85 1.87
CA TYR A 355 -16.07 15.07 2.18
C TYR A 355 -15.88 14.74 3.67
N HIS A 356 -16.55 15.42 4.60
CA HIS A 356 -16.53 15.05 6.01
C HIS A 356 -17.08 13.63 6.24
N PHE A 357 -18.03 13.19 5.42
CA PHE A 357 -18.64 11.87 5.55
C PHE A 357 -17.71 10.71 5.16
N THR A 358 -16.60 10.96 4.48
CA THR A 358 -15.59 9.92 4.24
C THR A 358 -14.94 9.44 5.56
N GLY A 359 -14.77 10.36 6.53
CA GLY A 359 -14.26 10.03 7.87
C GLY A 359 -15.25 9.16 8.66
N ILE A 360 -16.53 9.58 8.73
CA ILE A 360 -17.53 8.81 9.50
C ILE A 360 -17.90 7.49 8.82
N ALA A 361 -17.79 7.38 7.50
CA ALA A 361 -17.96 6.10 6.80
C ALA A 361 -16.83 5.11 7.13
N GLY A 362 -15.60 5.61 7.29
CA GLY A 362 -14.44 4.78 7.62
C GLY A 362 -14.32 4.43 9.11
N ALA A 363 -14.78 5.30 10.00
CA ALA A 363 -14.60 5.13 11.45
C ALA A 363 -15.15 3.81 12.01
N PRO A 364 -16.41 3.38 11.75
CA PRO A 364 -16.94 2.11 12.27
C PRO A 364 -16.18 0.90 11.72
N ILE A 365 -15.67 0.99 10.48
CA ILE A 365 -14.89 -0.06 9.86
C ILE A 365 -13.52 -0.17 10.57
N SER A 366 -12.84 0.95 10.83
CA SER A 366 -11.59 0.97 11.61
C SER A 366 -11.79 0.49 13.05
N LEU A 367 -12.95 0.76 13.67
CA LEU A 367 -13.27 0.26 15.01
C LEU A 367 -13.29 -1.27 15.05
N LEU A 368 -13.80 -1.93 14.02
CA LEU A 368 -13.78 -3.40 13.92
C LEU A 368 -12.33 -3.92 13.95
N ALA A 369 -11.39 -3.25 13.26
CA ALA A 369 -9.99 -3.64 13.31
C ALA A 369 -9.40 -3.53 14.73
N VAL A 370 -9.70 -2.44 15.44
CA VAL A 370 -9.28 -2.26 16.84
C VAL A 370 -9.81 -3.39 17.72
N ILE A 371 -11.10 -3.71 17.61
CA ILE A 371 -11.73 -4.79 18.38
C ILE A 371 -11.05 -6.14 18.11
N LEU A 372 -10.83 -6.47 16.83
CA LEU A 372 -10.20 -7.74 16.42
C LEU A 372 -8.77 -7.86 16.97
N LEU A 373 -7.98 -6.78 16.91
CA LEU A 373 -6.62 -6.78 17.43
C LEU A 373 -6.55 -6.82 18.96
N VAL A 374 -7.45 -6.14 19.64
CA VAL A 374 -7.58 -6.27 21.11
C VAL A 374 -7.96 -7.69 21.51
N LEU A 375 -8.89 -8.33 20.80
CA LEU A 375 -9.25 -9.73 21.02
C LEU A 375 -8.07 -10.67 20.75
N TYR A 376 -7.32 -10.43 19.65
CA TYR A 376 -6.11 -11.18 19.35
C TYR A 376 -5.06 -11.06 20.45
N THR A 377 -4.73 -9.84 20.86
CA THR A 377 -3.74 -9.56 21.91
C THR A 377 -4.12 -10.25 23.24
N ARG A 378 -5.39 -10.16 23.65
CA ARG A 378 -5.87 -10.80 24.89
C ARG A 378 -5.83 -12.33 24.82
N ARG A 379 -6.10 -12.92 23.65
CA ARG A 379 -6.20 -14.37 23.51
C ARG A 379 -4.87 -15.06 23.25
N TYR A 380 -3.98 -14.43 22.50
CA TYR A 380 -2.76 -15.06 22.00
C TYR A 380 -1.48 -14.44 22.58
N GLU A 381 -1.42 -13.12 22.80
CA GLU A 381 -0.22 -12.48 23.34
C GLU A 381 -0.23 -12.29 24.86
N ALA A 382 -1.39 -12.39 25.54
CA ALA A 382 -1.45 -12.29 27.00
C ALA A 382 -0.99 -13.59 27.68
N ARG A 383 -0.89 -14.70 26.94
CA ARG A 383 -0.49 -16.02 27.44
C ARG A 383 0.98 -16.37 27.12
N ALA A 384 1.65 -15.56 26.35
CA ALA A 384 3.09 -15.61 26.09
C ALA A 384 3.83 -14.59 26.99
#